data_d2deeb72e9450e0cd45f7ae3d468909e
#
_entry.id   d2deeb72e9450e0cd45f7ae3d468909e
#
_cell.length_a   1.000
_cell.length_b   1.000
_cell.length_c   1.000
_cell.angle_alpha   90.00
_cell.angle_beta   90.00
_cell.angle_gamma   90.00
#
_symmetry.space_group_name_H-M   'P 1'
#
loop_
_entity.id
_entity.type
_entity.pdbx_description
1 polymer ?
#
loop_
_entity_poly.entity_id
_entity_poly.type
_entity_poly.pdbx_seq_one_letter_code
_entity_poly.pdbx_strand_id
1 'polypeptide(L)'
;MPTFTNRTTVFNLETLLTQKVRSEFIGRGKYQILPENTGVDAVLTGEVTAASLSPASFNAQQLATRYALTMTARIELRDVRENKVLWENPSLMFWQEYEATSGTNIFDAGTFFQQDVTALERISSEFARTIVSAILEAF
;
A
#
# COMPACT_ATOMS: atom_id res chain seq x y z
N MET A 1 6.76 -13.67 5.23
CA MET A 1 5.81 -12.65 4.72
C MET A 1 5.44 -13.00 3.29
N PRO A 2 4.26 -13.56 3.08
CA PRO A 2 3.81 -13.88 1.73
C PRO A 2 3.41 -12.62 0.98
N THR A 3 3.21 -12.75 -0.34
CA THR A 3 2.77 -11.65 -1.17
C THR A 3 1.38 -11.17 -0.73
N PHE A 4 1.19 -9.87 -0.67
CA PHE A 4 -0.09 -9.28 -0.32
C PHE A 4 -1.14 -9.60 -1.38
N THR A 5 -2.39 -9.63 -0.98
CA THR A 5 -3.52 -9.79 -1.88
C THR A 5 -3.99 -8.42 -2.36
N ASN A 6 -4.44 -8.34 -3.60
CA ASN A 6 -4.90 -7.08 -4.19
C ASN A 6 -6.31 -7.27 -4.76
N ARG A 7 -7.28 -6.61 -4.15
CA ARG A 7 -8.67 -6.61 -4.61
C ARG A 7 -9.04 -5.39 -5.45
N THR A 8 -8.05 -4.57 -5.80
CA THR A 8 -8.28 -3.34 -6.55
C THR A 8 -8.03 -3.55 -8.04
N THR A 9 -8.32 -2.53 -8.83
CA THR A 9 -8.05 -2.50 -10.27
C THR A 9 -6.63 -2.04 -10.58
N VAL A 10 -5.82 -1.72 -9.57
CA VAL A 10 -4.44 -1.26 -9.77
C VAL A 10 -3.55 -2.46 -10.03
N PHE A 11 -3.15 -2.60 -11.29
CA PHE A 11 -2.33 -3.74 -11.73
C PHE A 11 -0.96 -3.73 -11.04
N ASN A 12 -0.53 -4.90 -10.61
CA ASN A 12 0.80 -5.14 -10.02
C ASN A 12 1.02 -4.47 -8.65
N LEU A 13 -0.01 -3.90 -8.04
CA LEU A 13 0.10 -3.24 -6.74
C LEU A 13 0.58 -4.21 -5.66
N GLU A 14 0.07 -5.44 -5.66
CA GLU A 14 0.44 -6.46 -4.67
C GLU A 14 1.92 -6.78 -4.68
N THR A 15 2.51 -6.89 -5.86
CA THR A 15 3.93 -7.20 -6.01
C THR A 15 4.79 -6.03 -5.55
N LEU A 16 4.48 -4.83 -6.00
CA LEU A 16 5.23 -3.63 -5.64
C LEU A 16 5.13 -3.33 -4.15
N LEU A 17 3.92 -3.36 -3.61
CA LEU A 17 3.72 -3.07 -2.19
C LEU A 17 4.43 -4.10 -1.32
N THR A 18 4.34 -5.39 -1.67
CA THR A 18 5.02 -6.45 -0.92
C THR A 18 6.53 -6.24 -0.91
N GLN A 19 7.12 -5.93 -2.08
CA GLN A 19 8.55 -5.66 -2.17
C GLN A 19 8.95 -4.47 -1.31
N LYS A 20 8.18 -3.40 -1.35
CA LYS A 20 8.49 -2.19 -0.59
C LYS A 20 8.35 -2.41 0.92
N VAL A 21 7.35 -3.19 1.34
CA VAL A 21 7.19 -3.53 2.76
C VAL A 21 8.36 -4.38 3.25
N ARG A 22 8.76 -5.38 2.48
CA ARG A 22 9.93 -6.20 2.81
C ARG A 22 11.20 -5.36 2.93
N SER A 23 11.42 -4.47 1.97
CA SER A 23 12.59 -3.59 1.96
C SER A 23 12.60 -2.65 3.16
N GLU A 24 11.44 -2.15 3.55
CA GLU A 24 11.31 -1.25 4.68
C GLU A 24 11.65 -1.97 6.00
N PHE A 25 11.17 -3.21 6.19
CA PHE A 25 11.54 -4.01 7.35
C PHE A 25 13.03 -4.29 7.40
N ILE A 26 13.62 -4.67 6.27
CA ILE A 26 15.06 -4.95 6.19
C ILE A 26 15.86 -3.68 6.52
N GLY A 27 15.43 -2.54 6.00
CA GLY A 27 16.08 -1.25 6.27
C GLY A 27 16.00 -0.82 7.72
N ARG A 28 14.99 -1.26 8.47
CA ARG A 28 14.87 -0.97 9.90
C ARG A 28 15.75 -1.88 10.77
N GLY A 29 16.22 -2.99 10.21
CA GLY A 29 17.22 -3.84 10.85
C GLY A 29 16.78 -4.66 12.05
N LYS A 30 15.47 -4.71 12.35
CA LYS A 30 14.97 -5.42 13.54
C LYS A 30 14.55 -6.86 13.27
N TYR A 31 14.25 -7.21 12.03
CA TYR A 31 13.66 -8.51 11.71
C TYR A 31 14.31 -9.11 10.47
N GLN A 32 14.40 -10.43 10.46
CA GLN A 32 14.77 -11.19 9.27
C GLN A 32 13.50 -11.55 8.52
N ILE A 33 13.44 -11.17 7.24
CA ILE A 33 12.24 -11.34 6.42
C ILE A 33 12.44 -12.52 5.46
N LEU A 34 11.52 -13.49 5.55
CA LEU A 34 11.48 -14.63 4.65
C LEU A 34 10.21 -14.57 3.80
N PRO A 35 10.29 -14.93 2.50
CA PRO A 35 9.10 -14.90 1.63
C PRO A 35 8.12 -16.03 1.92
N GLU A 36 8.51 -17.03 2.68
CA GLU A 36 7.73 -18.22 2.99
C GLU A 36 7.14 -18.16 4.39
N ASN A 37 6.13 -19.00 4.63
CA ASN A 37 5.46 -19.09 5.94
C ASN A 37 6.07 -20.14 6.86
N THR A 38 7.08 -20.88 6.40
CA THR A 38 7.71 -21.95 7.16
C THR A 38 9.01 -21.46 7.79
N GLY A 39 9.28 -21.93 9.01
CA GLY A 39 10.53 -21.58 9.73
C GLY A 39 10.54 -20.15 10.24
N VAL A 40 9.38 -19.54 10.44
CA VAL A 40 9.27 -18.15 10.91
C VAL A 40 8.57 -18.10 12.27
N ASP A 41 8.84 -17.05 13.01
CA ASP A 41 8.21 -16.83 14.31
C ASP A 41 6.84 -16.15 14.18
N ALA A 42 6.69 -15.31 13.18
CA ALA A 42 5.44 -14.59 12.92
C ALA A 42 5.22 -14.43 11.41
N VAL A 43 3.95 -14.32 11.02
CA VAL A 43 3.56 -14.13 9.63
C VAL A 43 2.81 -12.81 9.49
N LEU A 44 3.28 -11.97 8.58
CA LEU A 44 2.59 -10.74 8.19
C LEU A 44 1.80 -11.00 6.92
N THR A 45 0.48 -10.83 7.00
CA THR A 45 -0.40 -10.93 5.84
C THR A 45 -1.05 -9.58 5.59
N GLY A 46 -1.30 -9.28 4.33
CA GLY A 46 -1.94 -8.04 3.95
C GLY A 46 -2.82 -8.20 2.73
N GLU A 47 -3.86 -7.39 2.68
CA GLU A 47 -4.79 -7.34 1.57
C GLU A 47 -5.16 -5.89 1.30
N VAL A 48 -4.91 -5.42 0.08
CA VAL A 48 -5.39 -4.10 -0.33
C VAL A 48 -6.84 -4.26 -0.75
N THR A 49 -7.74 -3.69 0.04
CA THR A 49 -9.18 -3.89 -0.14
C THR A 49 -9.83 -2.85 -1.02
N ALA A 50 -9.25 -1.66 -1.09
CA ALA A 50 -9.81 -0.57 -1.89
C ALA A 50 -8.72 0.40 -2.32
N ALA A 51 -8.90 0.97 -3.50
CA ALA A 51 -8.11 2.08 -4.00
C ALA A 51 -9.06 3.00 -4.76
N SER A 52 -9.20 4.23 -4.31
CA SER A 52 -10.09 5.20 -4.94
C SER A 52 -9.34 6.46 -5.32
N LEU A 53 -9.74 7.05 -6.43
CA LEU A 53 -9.17 8.28 -6.94
C LEU A 53 -10.29 9.27 -7.15
N SER A 54 -10.13 10.50 -6.64
CA SER A 54 -11.08 11.56 -6.86
C SER A 54 -10.36 12.87 -7.20
N PRO A 55 -10.93 13.69 -8.10
CA PRO A 55 -10.36 15.00 -8.38
C PRO A 55 -10.38 15.87 -7.13
N ALA A 56 -9.26 16.53 -6.84
CA ALA A 56 -9.13 17.43 -5.68
C ALA A 56 -9.14 18.90 -6.10
N SER A 57 -8.71 19.21 -7.32
CA SER A 57 -8.69 20.58 -7.85
C SER A 57 -8.94 20.56 -9.34
N PHE A 58 -9.52 21.67 -9.85
CA PHE A 58 -9.84 21.83 -11.27
C PHE A 58 -9.27 23.13 -11.80
N ASN A 59 -8.96 23.16 -13.11
CA ASN A 59 -8.60 24.39 -13.80
C ASN A 59 -9.84 25.12 -14.36
N ALA A 60 -9.61 26.21 -15.10
CA ALA A 60 -10.70 27.02 -15.67
C ALA A 60 -11.54 26.24 -16.71
N GLN A 61 -10.99 25.19 -17.32
CA GLN A 61 -11.66 24.33 -18.29
C GLN A 61 -12.35 23.14 -17.65
N GLN A 62 -12.46 23.09 -16.31
CA GLN A 62 -13.05 22.01 -15.54
C GLN A 62 -12.29 20.68 -15.68
N LEU A 63 -11.01 20.74 -16.01
CA LEU A 63 -10.14 19.57 -16.02
C LEU A 63 -9.42 19.44 -14.69
N ALA A 64 -9.25 18.21 -14.21
CA ALA A 64 -8.59 17.96 -12.93
C ALA A 64 -7.12 18.34 -12.98
N THR A 65 -6.67 19.13 -12.01
CA THR A 65 -5.26 19.52 -11.87
C THR A 65 -4.58 18.76 -10.75
N ARG A 66 -5.35 18.23 -9.78
CA ARG A 66 -4.86 17.40 -8.69
C ARG A 66 -5.85 16.30 -8.41
N TYR A 67 -5.32 15.16 -7.99
CA TYR A 67 -6.11 14.00 -7.58
C TYR A 67 -5.78 13.63 -6.14
N ALA A 68 -6.80 13.19 -5.42
CA ALA A 68 -6.65 12.56 -4.11
C ALA A 68 -6.79 11.06 -4.27
N LEU A 69 -5.77 10.32 -3.86
CA LEU A 69 -5.77 8.87 -3.86
C LEU A 69 -5.94 8.38 -2.43
N THR A 70 -6.87 7.47 -2.24
CA THR A 70 -7.07 6.79 -0.96
C THR A 70 -6.93 5.30 -1.17
N MET A 71 -6.06 4.67 -0.39
CA MET A 71 -5.90 3.22 -0.37
C MET A 71 -6.22 2.68 1.01
N THR A 72 -6.90 1.55 1.06
CA THR A 72 -7.25 0.88 2.30
C THR A 72 -6.70 -0.54 2.27
N ALA A 73 -6.09 -0.97 3.35
CA ALA A 73 -5.53 -2.31 3.46
C ALA A 73 -5.89 -2.92 4.80
N ARG A 74 -6.07 -4.24 4.79
CA ARG A 74 -6.19 -5.06 6.00
C ARG A 74 -4.85 -5.72 6.25
N ILE A 75 -4.28 -5.48 7.42
CA ILE A 75 -2.95 -5.99 7.77
C ILE A 75 -3.07 -6.77 9.07
N GLU A 76 -2.44 -7.95 9.11
CA GLU A 76 -2.41 -8.80 10.29
C GLU A 76 -1.01 -9.35 10.51
N LEU A 77 -0.53 -9.24 11.74
CA LEU A 77 0.70 -9.90 12.19
C LEU A 77 0.32 -10.96 13.21
N ARG A 78 0.62 -12.22 12.90
CA ARG A 78 0.23 -13.38 13.70
C ARG A 78 1.46 -14.12 14.19
N ASP A 79 1.48 -14.45 15.47
CA ASP A 79 2.48 -15.33 16.07
C ASP A 79 2.14 -16.76 15.67
N VAL A 80 3.07 -17.40 14.95
CA VAL A 80 2.87 -18.77 14.46
C VAL A 80 2.97 -19.80 15.58
N ARG A 81 3.84 -19.56 16.57
CA ARG A 81 4.09 -20.50 17.67
C ARG A 81 2.88 -20.63 18.59
N GLU A 82 2.27 -19.51 18.95
CA GLU A 82 1.13 -19.46 19.85
C GLU A 82 -0.21 -19.36 19.11
N ASN A 83 -0.17 -19.22 17.78
CA ASN A 83 -1.32 -19.01 16.92
C ASN A 83 -2.18 -17.85 17.43
N LYS A 84 -1.53 -16.72 17.66
CA LYS A 84 -2.14 -15.53 18.26
C LYS A 84 -1.88 -14.32 17.40
N VAL A 85 -2.89 -13.47 17.23
CA VAL A 85 -2.73 -12.18 16.54
C VAL A 85 -1.94 -11.24 17.43
N LEU A 86 -0.78 -10.80 16.97
CA LEU A 86 0.07 -9.85 17.68
C LEU A 86 -0.35 -8.42 17.41
N TRP A 87 -0.78 -8.14 16.19
CA TRP A 87 -1.20 -6.82 15.77
C TRP A 87 -2.08 -6.97 14.53
N GLU A 88 -3.13 -6.17 14.45
CA GLU A 88 -3.96 -6.11 13.26
C GLU A 88 -4.56 -4.73 13.08
N ASN A 89 -4.77 -4.35 11.83
CA ASN A 89 -5.56 -3.20 11.47
C ASN A 89 -6.43 -3.59 10.28
N PRO A 90 -7.75 -3.76 10.48
CA PRO A 90 -8.62 -4.18 9.39
C PRO A 90 -8.89 -3.10 8.35
N SER A 91 -8.49 -1.86 8.61
CA SER A 91 -8.81 -0.73 7.74
C SER A 91 -7.73 0.36 7.86
N LEU A 92 -6.50 0.00 7.54
CA LEU A 92 -5.40 0.97 7.50
C LEU A 92 -5.53 1.79 6.23
N MET A 93 -5.71 3.09 6.40
CA MET A 93 -5.92 3.99 5.28
C MET A 93 -4.66 4.78 4.98
N PHE A 94 -4.40 4.96 3.69
CA PHE A 94 -3.35 5.82 3.18
C PHE A 94 -3.96 6.82 2.21
N TRP A 95 -3.65 8.12 2.38
CA TRP A 95 -4.21 9.19 1.56
C TRP A 95 -3.08 10.08 1.07
N GLN A 96 -3.13 10.45 -0.22
CA GLN A 96 -2.16 11.37 -0.80
C GLN A 96 -2.74 12.10 -2.00
N GLU A 97 -2.31 13.35 -2.20
CA GLU A 97 -2.66 14.11 -3.39
C GLU A 97 -1.53 14.04 -4.40
N TYR A 98 -1.91 13.99 -5.68
CA TYR A 98 -0.98 13.98 -6.81
C TYR A 98 -1.40 15.02 -7.83
N GLU A 99 -0.41 15.64 -8.47
CA GLU A 99 -0.67 16.55 -9.58
C GLU A 99 -1.01 15.75 -10.83
N ALA A 100 -2.01 16.23 -11.57
CA ALA A 100 -2.37 15.63 -12.85
C ALA A 100 -1.34 16.05 -13.91
N THR A 101 -0.84 15.10 -14.68
CA THR A 101 0.21 15.35 -15.65
C THR A 101 -0.25 16.09 -16.91
N SER A 102 -1.56 16.13 -17.20
CA SER A 102 -2.03 16.66 -18.47
C SER A 102 -3.45 17.22 -18.45
N GLY A 103 -3.97 17.61 -17.31
CA GLY A 103 -5.32 18.20 -17.24
C GLY A 103 -6.41 17.32 -17.82
N THR A 104 -6.28 16.01 -17.71
CA THR A 104 -7.29 15.04 -18.15
C THR A 104 -8.14 14.60 -16.98
N ASN A 105 -9.40 14.23 -17.24
CA ASN A 105 -10.26 13.67 -16.20
C ASN A 105 -10.08 12.17 -16.13
N ILE A 106 -9.49 11.72 -15.01
CA ILE A 106 -9.30 10.31 -14.70
C ILE A 106 -10.10 10.01 -13.44
N PHE A 107 -10.94 8.98 -13.48
CA PHE A 107 -11.84 8.66 -12.37
C PHE A 107 -11.52 7.33 -11.71
N ASP A 108 -10.48 6.65 -12.16
CA ASP A 108 -10.13 5.30 -11.76
C ASP A 108 -8.65 5.21 -11.43
N ALA A 109 -8.33 4.69 -10.24
CA ALA A 109 -6.95 4.54 -9.79
C ALA A 109 -6.14 3.66 -10.73
N GLY A 110 -6.74 2.59 -11.27
CA GLY A 110 -6.05 1.71 -12.20
C GLY A 110 -5.59 2.45 -13.45
N THR A 111 -6.46 3.25 -14.04
CA THR A 111 -6.12 4.06 -15.22
C THR A 111 -5.06 5.10 -14.89
N PHE A 112 -5.16 5.75 -13.73
CA PHE A 112 -4.17 6.74 -13.30
C PHE A 112 -2.77 6.13 -13.26
N PHE A 113 -2.61 4.96 -12.65
CA PHE A 113 -1.31 4.33 -12.52
C PHE A 113 -0.80 3.67 -13.79
N GLN A 114 -1.69 3.32 -14.73
CA GLN A 114 -1.25 2.90 -16.06
C GLN A 114 -0.56 4.03 -16.79
N GLN A 115 -1.00 5.26 -16.59
CA GLN A 115 -0.42 6.44 -17.22
C GLN A 115 0.80 6.96 -16.48
N ASP A 116 0.90 6.70 -15.18
CA ASP A 116 2.02 7.18 -14.36
C ASP A 116 2.55 6.06 -13.46
N VAL A 117 3.43 5.23 -14.03
CA VAL A 117 4.05 4.10 -13.32
C VAL A 117 4.98 4.60 -12.22
N THR A 118 5.62 5.74 -12.40
CA THR A 118 6.50 6.33 -11.38
C THR A 118 5.71 6.71 -10.13
N ALA A 119 4.49 7.22 -10.31
CA ALA A 119 3.62 7.52 -9.19
C ALA A 119 3.23 6.25 -8.43
N LEU A 120 2.98 5.16 -9.14
CA LEU A 120 2.65 3.88 -8.49
C LEU A 120 3.81 3.38 -7.63
N GLU A 121 5.03 3.47 -8.13
CA GLU A 121 6.21 3.03 -7.37
C GLU A 121 6.41 3.91 -6.13
N ARG A 122 6.26 5.22 -6.28
CA ARG A 122 6.41 6.16 -5.16
C ARG A 122 5.35 5.93 -4.08
N ILE A 123 4.08 5.75 -4.46
CA ILE A 123 3.02 5.53 -3.48
C ILE A 123 3.17 4.19 -2.78
N SER A 124 3.62 3.17 -3.49
CA SER A 124 3.87 1.87 -2.88
C SER A 124 4.96 1.97 -1.81
N SER A 125 6.01 2.75 -2.05
CA SER A 125 7.05 3.00 -1.06
C SER A 125 6.53 3.75 0.16
N GLU A 126 5.72 4.78 -0.04
CA GLU A 126 5.17 5.59 1.05
C GLU A 126 4.14 4.80 1.86
N PHE A 127 3.30 4.03 1.21
CA PHE A 127 2.34 3.18 1.90
C PHE A 127 3.04 2.09 2.70
N ALA A 128 4.08 1.49 2.14
CA ALA A 128 4.88 0.50 2.85
C ALA A 128 5.51 1.08 4.11
N ARG A 129 6.04 2.30 4.03
CA ARG A 129 6.58 3.00 5.19
C ARG A 129 5.52 3.21 6.27
N THR A 130 4.32 3.59 5.86
CA THR A 130 3.20 3.75 6.78
C THR A 130 2.84 2.44 7.47
N ILE A 131 2.76 1.35 6.71
CA ILE A 131 2.45 0.03 7.25
C ILE A 131 3.49 -0.41 8.27
N VAL A 132 4.76 -0.34 7.91
CA VAL A 132 5.85 -0.79 8.78
C VAL A 132 5.95 0.06 10.03
N SER A 133 5.80 1.38 9.90
CA SER A 133 5.82 2.28 11.05
C SER A 133 4.68 1.97 12.02
N ALA A 134 3.48 1.71 11.50
CA ALA A 134 2.33 1.36 12.34
C ALA A 134 2.58 0.07 13.14
N ILE A 135 3.20 -0.92 12.51
CA ILE A 135 3.53 -2.19 13.17
C ILE A 135 4.61 -1.99 14.23
N LEU A 136 5.70 -1.30 13.89
CA LEU A 136 6.83 -1.14 14.80
C LEU A 136 6.51 -0.23 15.98
N GLU A 137 5.61 0.72 15.82
CA GLU A 137 5.17 1.58 16.91
C GLU A 137 4.33 0.84 17.95
N ALA A 138 3.75 -0.30 17.58
CA ALA A 138 2.95 -1.12 18.49
C ALA A 138 3.80 -2.01 19.41
N PHE A 139 5.12 -2.09 19.16
CA PHE A 139 6.02 -2.96 19.93
C PHE A 139 7.21 -2.24 20.54
#